data_943cd325374cbb8d22fe4618f2035e02
#
_entry.id   943cd325374cbb8d22fe4618f2035e02
#
_cell.length_a   1.000
_cell.length_b   1.000
_cell.length_c   1.000
_cell.angle_alpha   90.00
_cell.angle_beta   90.00
_cell.angle_gamma   90.00
#
_symmetry.space_group_name_H-M   'P 1'
#
loop_
_entity.id
_entity.type
_entity.pdbx_description
1 polymer ?
#
loop_
_entity_poly.entity_id
_entity_poly.type
_entity_poly.pdbx_seq_one_letter_code
_entity_poly.pdbx_strand_id
1 'polypeptide(L)'
;MTPFTLSLELKRTIQSLMILISRSLLSHHRSSSCFRSLPQLASSSHLAFPTSSPTPCKHLFSLSPLYVYMCVYMESESSAPSLLVLCGKSAPENELAKSLKNNNAMKFLGDDQFEVVLHPEVEDSLGNEGFRIRDYFKSLLTISLGRFLVYSPRLPSTQDVVARNFCELPVGAVCVADVQFKGRGRSMNVWESPKGSLLFSFTLQMEDGRMVPHVQYVVSLAMTDAINDLCKQYGIPHLDVRIKWPNDLYLGGLKVGGILCTSTYKSQKFNISAGIGINVDNEKPTTCLNTVLQKSTSVPNIFKREDIMAAFFNKFETFIDVFFNQGFQPLEELYYKTWLHSGQRVIVQEKTENQDQFVENVVTIQGLSSSGYLLAITDDGQTCELHPDGNSFDFFKGLVRRKLSQ
;
A
#
# COMPACT_ATOMS: atom_id res chain seq x y z
N MET A 1 20.44 -36.85 -7.57
CA MET A 1 21.34 -35.78 -8.01
C MET A 1 21.31 -34.70 -6.93
N THR A 2 22.40 -34.54 -6.21
CA THR A 2 22.51 -33.61 -5.07
C THR A 2 22.60 -32.17 -5.57
N PRO A 3 21.92 -31.17 -4.95
CA PRO A 3 22.02 -29.77 -5.33
C PRO A 3 23.41 -29.24 -4.95
N PHE A 4 24.10 -28.64 -5.90
CA PHE A 4 25.37 -27.92 -5.70
C PHE A 4 25.11 -26.68 -4.81
N THR A 5 25.50 -26.78 -3.56
CA THR A 5 25.63 -25.60 -2.69
C THR A 5 26.92 -24.86 -3.05
N LEU A 6 26.79 -23.67 -3.64
CA LEU A 6 27.94 -22.78 -3.86
C LEU A 6 28.61 -22.48 -2.50
N SER A 7 29.95 -22.61 -2.46
CA SER A 7 30.72 -22.34 -1.24
C SER A 7 30.62 -20.86 -0.82
N LEU A 8 30.71 -20.60 0.47
CA LEU A 8 30.66 -19.24 1.04
C LEU A 8 31.73 -18.31 0.43
N GLU A 9 32.86 -18.83 0.02
CA GLU A 9 33.93 -18.10 -0.64
C GLU A 9 33.53 -17.60 -2.02
N LEU A 10 32.85 -18.42 -2.81
CA LEU A 10 32.37 -18.02 -4.13
C LEU A 10 31.31 -16.91 -4.05
N LYS A 11 30.44 -16.96 -3.04
CA LYS A 11 29.46 -15.89 -2.77
C LYS A 11 30.14 -14.58 -2.38
N ARG A 12 31.19 -14.60 -1.56
CA ARG A 12 31.99 -13.42 -1.18
C ARG A 12 32.76 -12.84 -2.35
N THR A 13 33.30 -13.68 -3.22
CA THR A 13 34.04 -13.23 -4.43
C THR A 13 33.11 -12.55 -5.42
N ILE A 14 31.89 -13.07 -5.63
CA ILE A 14 30.86 -12.46 -6.50
C ILE A 14 30.41 -11.11 -5.92
N GLN A 15 30.20 -11.00 -4.63
CA GLN A 15 29.80 -9.75 -3.98
C GLN A 15 30.89 -8.67 -4.08
N SER A 16 32.17 -9.04 -3.95
CA SER A 16 33.30 -8.15 -4.12
C SER A 16 33.45 -7.67 -5.57
N LEU A 17 33.19 -8.54 -6.55
CA LEU A 17 33.19 -8.19 -7.98
C LEU A 17 32.04 -7.22 -8.32
N MET A 18 30.87 -7.40 -7.73
CA MET A 18 29.72 -6.49 -7.92
C MET A 18 30.02 -5.07 -7.42
N ILE A 19 30.70 -4.94 -6.29
CA ILE A 19 31.12 -3.64 -5.74
C ILE A 19 32.15 -2.96 -6.64
N LEU A 20 33.06 -3.70 -7.24
CA LEU A 20 34.05 -3.20 -8.18
C LEU A 20 33.43 -2.69 -9.50
N ILE A 21 32.48 -3.44 -10.05
CA ILE A 21 31.77 -3.08 -11.29
C ILE A 21 30.89 -1.85 -11.08
N SER A 22 30.18 -1.73 -9.95
CA SER A 22 29.38 -0.55 -9.63
C SER A 22 30.23 0.71 -9.47
N ARG A 23 31.44 0.60 -8.92
CA ARG A 23 32.40 1.71 -8.81
C ARG A 23 32.98 2.13 -10.17
N SER A 24 33.20 1.18 -11.06
CA SER A 24 33.69 1.45 -12.42
C SER A 24 32.62 2.16 -13.29
N LEU A 25 31.35 1.77 -13.18
CA LEU A 25 30.25 2.42 -13.89
C LEU A 25 29.98 3.85 -13.40
N LEU A 26 30.16 4.11 -12.10
CA LEU A 26 30.07 5.47 -11.54
C LEU A 26 31.23 6.39 -11.94
N SER A 27 32.40 5.84 -12.25
CA SER A 27 33.55 6.63 -12.71
C SER A 27 33.44 7.06 -14.20
N HIS A 28 32.74 6.29 -15.04
CA HIS A 28 32.53 6.61 -16.45
C HIS A 28 31.42 7.67 -16.70
N HIS A 29 30.53 7.91 -15.73
CA HIS A 29 29.50 8.95 -15.85
C HIS A 29 29.99 10.36 -15.44
N ARG A 30 31.26 10.54 -15.00
CA ARG A 30 31.81 11.84 -14.59
C ARG A 30 32.71 12.55 -15.63
N SER A 31 32.87 12.00 -16.83
CA SER A 31 33.78 12.57 -17.82
C SER A 31 33.13 12.98 -19.16
N SER A 32 31.90 13.49 -19.14
CA SER A 32 31.28 14.08 -20.34
C SER A 32 30.51 15.34 -19.97
N SER A 33 31.26 16.41 -19.67
CA SER A 33 30.76 17.78 -19.68
C SER A 33 31.64 18.61 -20.57
N CYS A 34 31.19 18.86 -21.79
CA CYS A 34 31.76 19.95 -22.62
C CYS A 34 30.57 20.69 -23.26
N PHE A 35 30.25 21.82 -22.67
CA PHE A 35 29.42 22.88 -23.24
C PHE A 35 30.20 23.63 -24.32
N ARG A 36 29.61 23.88 -25.50
CA ARG A 36 29.77 25.12 -26.24
C ARG A 36 28.62 25.40 -27.20
N SER A 37 27.94 26.47 -26.88
CA SER A 37 27.30 27.59 -27.63
C SER A 37 26.92 27.42 -29.11
N LEU A 38 25.69 27.83 -29.39
CA LEU A 38 25.03 28.24 -30.65
C LEU A 38 25.77 29.39 -31.35
N PRO A 39 25.54 29.57 -32.69
CA PRO A 39 24.51 30.53 -33.08
C PRO A 39 23.61 30.11 -34.27
N GLN A 40 22.46 30.80 -34.35
CA GLN A 40 21.50 30.85 -35.46
C GLN A 40 22.09 31.29 -36.77
N LEU A 41 21.60 30.80 -37.90
CA LEU A 41 21.22 31.60 -39.08
C LEU A 41 20.40 30.79 -40.09
N ALA A 42 19.60 31.51 -40.81
CA ALA A 42 18.42 31.12 -41.59
C ALA A 42 18.75 30.71 -43.05
N SER A 43 17.70 30.19 -43.69
CA SER A 43 17.25 30.30 -45.08
C SER A 43 17.69 29.27 -46.12
N SER A 44 16.61 28.63 -46.64
CA SER A 44 16.26 28.33 -48.04
C SER A 44 17.24 27.60 -48.98
N SER A 45 16.83 26.49 -49.53
CA SER A 45 16.44 26.27 -50.95
C SER A 45 16.63 24.82 -51.41
N HIS A 46 15.72 24.37 -52.22
CA HIS A 46 15.62 23.17 -53.05
C HIS A 46 16.90 22.46 -53.50
N LEU A 47 16.91 21.11 -53.52
CA LEU A 47 17.05 20.28 -54.74
C LEU A 47 17.29 18.79 -54.45
N ALA A 48 16.50 17.95 -55.16
CA ALA A 48 16.79 16.66 -55.79
C ALA A 48 17.32 15.47 -54.99
N PHE A 49 16.52 14.38 -55.04
CA PHE A 49 16.91 13.00 -54.74
C PHE A 49 17.95 12.44 -55.69
N PRO A 50 18.81 11.53 -55.24
CA PRO A 50 18.87 10.21 -55.87
C PRO A 50 18.73 9.06 -54.89
N THR A 51 18.04 8.07 -55.42
CA THR A 51 17.84 6.72 -54.87
C THR A 51 19.17 5.96 -54.74
N SER A 52 19.48 5.49 -53.55
CA SER A 52 20.34 4.32 -53.35
C SER A 52 19.99 3.61 -52.04
N SER A 53 19.69 2.32 -52.14
CA SER A 53 19.37 1.40 -51.08
C SER A 53 20.42 1.35 -49.96
N PRO A 54 20.04 1.36 -48.69
CA PRO A 54 20.97 1.04 -47.60
C PRO A 54 21.00 -0.48 -47.37
N THR A 55 22.17 -1.04 -47.50
CA THR A 55 22.61 -2.31 -46.97
C THR A 55 22.33 -2.39 -45.47
N PRO A 56 21.86 -3.51 -44.92
CA PRO A 56 21.61 -3.65 -43.49
C PRO A 56 22.95 -3.78 -42.73
N CYS A 57 23.29 -2.76 -41.97
CA CYS A 57 24.35 -2.83 -41.00
C CYS A 57 23.97 -3.78 -39.85
N LYS A 58 24.45 -5.01 -39.91
CA LYS A 58 24.41 -5.99 -38.81
C LYS A 58 25.42 -5.60 -37.74
N HIS A 59 25.10 -4.68 -36.85
CA HIS A 59 25.71 -4.65 -35.54
C HIS A 59 24.82 -5.44 -34.57
N LEU A 60 25.04 -6.77 -34.53
CA LEU A 60 24.70 -7.57 -33.40
C LEU A 60 25.50 -7.07 -32.20
N PHE A 61 24.86 -6.35 -31.28
CA PHE A 61 25.38 -6.23 -29.93
C PHE A 61 25.34 -7.64 -29.31
N SER A 62 26.49 -8.31 -29.29
CA SER A 62 26.66 -9.50 -28.48
C SER A 62 26.59 -9.06 -27.01
N LEU A 63 25.43 -9.21 -26.38
CA LEU A 63 25.33 -9.14 -24.93
C LEU A 63 26.33 -10.12 -24.35
N SER A 64 27.21 -9.67 -23.46
CA SER A 64 28.22 -10.56 -22.87
C SER A 64 27.53 -11.76 -22.21
N PRO A 65 28.12 -12.94 -22.27
CA PRO A 65 27.59 -14.14 -21.60
C PRO A 65 27.24 -13.89 -20.12
N LEU A 66 27.92 -12.92 -19.48
CA LEU A 66 27.67 -12.51 -18.11
C LEU A 66 26.32 -11.78 -17.97
N TYR A 67 25.93 -10.96 -18.96
CA TYR A 67 24.66 -10.25 -18.93
C TYR A 67 23.48 -11.19 -19.16
N VAL A 68 23.63 -12.15 -20.06
CA VAL A 68 22.65 -13.22 -20.28
C VAL A 68 22.56 -14.11 -19.04
N TYR A 69 23.71 -14.43 -18.41
CA TYR A 69 23.74 -15.21 -17.17
C TYR A 69 23.09 -14.47 -15.99
N MET A 70 23.33 -13.14 -15.87
CA MET A 70 22.67 -12.30 -14.87
C MET A 70 21.16 -12.20 -15.12
N CYS A 71 20.71 -12.00 -16.35
CA CYS A 71 19.28 -11.98 -16.66
C CYS A 71 18.64 -13.34 -16.37
N VAL A 72 19.25 -14.45 -16.77
CA VAL A 72 18.77 -15.80 -16.49
C VAL A 72 18.81 -16.11 -14.98
N TYR A 73 19.82 -15.62 -14.25
CA TYR A 73 19.91 -15.82 -12.80
C TYR A 73 18.91 -14.96 -12.02
N MET A 74 18.61 -13.75 -12.49
CA MET A 74 17.55 -12.89 -11.92
C MET A 74 16.15 -13.41 -12.26
N GLU A 75 15.96 -14.06 -13.41
CA GLU A 75 14.71 -14.75 -13.76
C GLU A 75 14.54 -16.08 -13.03
N SER A 76 15.63 -16.78 -12.67
CA SER A 76 15.58 -18.07 -11.96
C SER A 76 15.28 -17.95 -10.44
N GLU A 77 15.37 -16.77 -9.83
CA GLU A 77 14.86 -16.55 -8.46
C GLU A 77 13.32 -16.49 -8.40
N SER A 78 12.62 -16.48 -9.55
CA SER A 78 11.16 -16.39 -9.62
C SER A 78 10.42 -17.72 -9.72
N SER A 79 11.12 -18.86 -9.77
CA SER A 79 10.49 -20.18 -10.04
C SER A 79 10.04 -20.98 -8.81
N ALA A 80 10.37 -20.53 -7.59
CA ALA A 80 9.82 -21.18 -6.40
C ALA A 80 8.41 -20.64 -6.10
N PRO A 81 7.43 -21.53 -5.83
CA PRO A 81 6.09 -21.10 -5.48
C PRO A 81 6.12 -20.20 -4.24
N SER A 82 5.32 -19.14 -4.25
CA SER A 82 5.16 -18.29 -3.09
C SER A 82 4.44 -19.06 -1.99
N LEU A 83 4.94 -18.99 -0.76
CA LEU A 83 4.32 -19.67 0.39
C LEU A 83 3.08 -18.91 0.84
N LEU A 84 1.96 -19.61 1.05
CA LEU A 84 0.74 -19.09 1.63
C LEU A 84 0.35 -19.90 2.87
N VAL A 85 0.49 -19.32 4.04
CA VAL A 85 0.26 -19.97 5.34
C VAL A 85 -1.14 -19.64 5.84
N LEU A 86 -1.96 -20.67 6.08
CA LEU A 86 -3.28 -20.51 6.68
C LEU A 86 -3.22 -20.82 8.18
N CYS A 87 -3.84 -19.97 8.99
CA CYS A 87 -3.85 -20.10 10.44
C CYS A 87 -5.12 -19.52 11.05
N GLY A 88 -5.67 -20.21 12.03
CA GLY A 88 -6.79 -19.74 12.86
C GLY A 88 -6.35 -19.50 14.30
N LYS A 89 -6.99 -18.55 14.98
CA LYS A 89 -6.76 -18.29 16.40
C LYS A 89 -7.29 -19.42 17.30
N SER A 90 -8.35 -20.09 16.88
CA SER A 90 -9.00 -21.18 17.64
C SER A 90 -9.23 -22.43 16.79
N ALA A 91 -9.72 -23.49 17.42
CA ALA A 91 -9.96 -24.76 16.73
C ALA A 91 -10.90 -24.64 15.52
N PRO A 92 -12.06 -23.92 15.58
CA PRO A 92 -12.92 -23.78 14.41
C PRO A 92 -12.26 -23.11 13.21
N GLU A 93 -11.48 -22.04 13.42
CA GLU A 93 -10.78 -21.37 12.34
C GLU A 93 -9.65 -22.27 11.77
N ASN A 94 -8.99 -23.08 12.60
CA ASN A 94 -7.98 -24.02 12.13
C ASN A 94 -8.58 -25.19 11.33
N GLU A 95 -9.78 -25.67 11.68
CA GLU A 95 -10.51 -26.67 10.88
C GLU A 95 -10.92 -26.08 9.51
N LEU A 96 -11.33 -24.80 9.47
CA LEU A 96 -11.58 -24.11 8.21
C LEU A 96 -10.29 -24.02 7.37
N ALA A 97 -9.16 -23.67 7.98
CA ALA A 97 -7.87 -23.61 7.29
C ALA A 97 -7.51 -24.97 6.65
N LYS A 98 -7.70 -26.08 7.38
CA LYS A 98 -7.52 -27.45 6.86
C LYS A 98 -8.45 -27.74 5.70
N SER A 99 -9.72 -27.37 5.81
CA SER A 99 -10.72 -27.55 4.75
C SER A 99 -10.32 -26.79 3.48
N LEU A 100 -9.92 -25.52 3.60
CA LEU A 100 -9.50 -24.70 2.46
C LEU A 100 -8.27 -25.29 1.77
N LYS A 101 -7.28 -25.75 2.52
CA LYS A 101 -6.10 -26.44 1.98
C LYS A 101 -6.48 -27.73 1.26
N ASN A 102 -7.23 -28.63 1.91
CA ASN A 102 -7.56 -29.96 1.38
C ASN A 102 -8.43 -29.89 0.13
N ASN A 103 -9.30 -28.90 0.03
CA ASN A 103 -10.18 -28.67 -1.12
C ASN A 103 -9.53 -27.83 -2.21
N ASN A 104 -8.27 -27.41 -2.03
CA ASN A 104 -7.58 -26.49 -2.95
C ASN A 104 -8.46 -25.27 -3.31
N ALA A 105 -9.14 -24.69 -2.30
CA ALA A 105 -10.20 -23.70 -2.50
C ALA A 105 -9.64 -22.30 -2.83
N MET A 106 -8.37 -22.02 -2.50
CA MET A 106 -7.75 -20.72 -2.71
C MET A 106 -7.50 -20.44 -4.21
N LYS A 107 -7.88 -19.24 -4.65
CA LYS A 107 -7.81 -18.76 -6.04
C LYS A 107 -6.70 -17.73 -6.20
N PHE A 108 -5.87 -17.88 -7.24
CA PHE A 108 -4.74 -16.98 -7.53
C PHE A 108 -4.84 -16.39 -8.94
N LEU A 109 -4.02 -15.41 -9.25
CA LEU A 109 -3.94 -14.75 -10.55
C LEU A 109 -2.98 -15.49 -11.49
N GLY A 110 -3.44 -15.80 -12.71
CA GLY A 110 -2.59 -16.24 -13.80
C GLY A 110 -1.69 -17.43 -13.44
N ASP A 111 -0.40 -17.29 -13.77
CA ASP A 111 0.62 -18.31 -13.53
C ASP A 111 1.28 -18.20 -12.13
N ASP A 112 0.75 -17.34 -11.24
CA ASP A 112 1.28 -17.22 -9.88
C ASP A 112 1.08 -18.56 -9.14
N GLN A 113 2.17 -19.27 -8.89
CA GLN A 113 2.16 -20.54 -8.16
C GLN A 113 2.28 -20.25 -6.65
N PHE A 114 1.33 -20.77 -5.88
CA PHE A 114 1.35 -20.70 -4.42
C PHE A 114 1.32 -22.11 -3.84
N GLU A 115 2.19 -22.34 -2.87
CA GLU A 115 2.10 -23.50 -2.00
C GLU A 115 1.28 -23.11 -0.77
N VAL A 116 0.09 -23.73 -0.62
CA VAL A 116 -0.80 -23.49 0.53
C VAL A 116 -0.47 -24.49 1.64
N VAL A 117 -0.07 -23.97 2.80
CA VAL A 117 0.33 -24.78 3.96
C VAL A 117 -0.40 -24.31 5.23
N LEU A 118 -0.40 -25.15 6.25
CA LEU A 118 -0.92 -24.79 7.57
C LEU A 118 0.23 -24.29 8.45
N HIS A 119 -0.04 -23.31 9.33
CA HIS A 119 0.99 -22.74 10.21
C HIS A 119 1.81 -23.78 10.99
N PRO A 120 1.22 -24.82 11.63
CA PRO A 120 2.00 -25.84 12.35
C PRO A 120 2.99 -26.63 11.49
N GLU A 121 2.77 -26.66 10.16
CA GLU A 121 3.66 -27.42 9.23
C GLU A 121 4.96 -26.67 8.93
N VAL A 122 4.98 -25.35 9.12
CA VAL A 122 6.08 -24.46 8.68
C VAL A 122 6.60 -23.54 9.79
N GLU A 123 6.10 -23.68 11.02
CA GLU A 123 6.42 -22.76 12.12
C GLU A 123 7.93 -22.64 12.38
N ASP A 124 8.65 -23.76 12.38
CA ASP A 124 10.10 -23.78 12.61
C ASP A 124 10.89 -23.22 11.42
N SER A 125 10.28 -23.17 10.22
CA SER A 125 10.94 -22.74 8.99
C SER A 125 10.70 -21.27 8.64
N LEU A 126 9.70 -20.61 9.24
CA LEU A 126 9.33 -19.20 8.95
C LEU A 126 10.38 -18.17 9.38
N GLY A 127 11.37 -18.58 10.20
CA GLY A 127 12.42 -17.68 10.67
C GLY A 127 11.93 -16.52 11.56
N ASN A 128 12.85 -15.85 12.23
CA ASN A 128 12.52 -14.76 13.19
C ASN A 128 12.32 -13.38 12.50
N GLU A 129 12.58 -13.26 11.21
CA GLU A 129 12.55 -11.97 10.51
C GLU A 129 11.19 -11.64 9.87
N GLY A 130 10.28 -12.63 9.71
CA GLY A 130 8.95 -12.49 9.17
C GLY A 130 7.93 -11.96 10.18
N PHE A 131 6.66 -11.86 9.75
CA PHE A 131 5.54 -11.54 10.63
C PHE A 131 5.28 -12.69 11.61
N ARG A 132 5.29 -12.40 12.90
CA ARG A 132 5.18 -13.39 13.96
C ARG A 132 3.71 -13.66 14.31
N ILE A 133 3.16 -14.70 13.73
CA ILE A 133 1.74 -15.08 13.86
C ILE A 133 1.33 -15.31 15.31
N ARG A 134 2.19 -15.95 16.11
CA ARG A 134 1.91 -16.20 17.54
C ARG A 134 1.81 -14.90 18.35
N ASP A 135 2.72 -13.94 18.12
CA ASP A 135 2.71 -12.65 18.83
C ASP A 135 1.44 -11.88 18.48
N TYR A 136 1.04 -11.88 17.20
CA TYR A 136 -0.22 -11.28 16.75
C TYR A 136 -1.43 -11.88 17.48
N PHE A 137 -1.59 -13.20 17.45
CA PHE A 137 -2.74 -13.84 18.08
C PHE A 137 -2.75 -13.70 19.60
N LYS A 138 -1.59 -13.57 20.25
CA LYS A 138 -1.48 -13.30 21.68
C LYS A 138 -2.06 -11.92 22.04
N SER A 139 -1.82 -10.91 21.20
CA SER A 139 -2.28 -9.53 21.42
C SER A 139 -3.69 -9.27 20.88
N LEU A 140 -4.24 -10.17 20.04
CA LEU A 140 -5.59 -10.03 19.47
C LEU A 140 -6.67 -10.42 20.48
N LEU A 141 -7.61 -9.52 20.77
CA LEU A 141 -8.68 -9.70 21.74
C LEU A 141 -10.10 -9.80 21.12
N THR A 142 -10.19 -9.68 19.80
CA THR A 142 -11.44 -9.67 19.04
C THR A 142 -12.25 -10.96 19.16
N ILE A 143 -13.57 -10.84 18.99
CA ILE A 143 -14.50 -11.96 18.93
C ILE A 143 -14.61 -12.53 17.51
N SER A 144 -14.55 -11.68 16.48
CA SER A 144 -14.80 -12.08 15.09
C SER A 144 -13.69 -11.65 14.11
N LEU A 145 -13.16 -10.44 14.23
CA LEU A 145 -12.26 -9.88 13.24
C LEU A 145 -10.79 -10.30 13.44
N GLY A 146 -10.07 -10.53 12.35
CA GLY A 146 -8.63 -10.85 12.37
C GLY A 146 -8.28 -12.25 12.91
N ARG A 147 -9.27 -13.11 13.17
CA ARG A 147 -9.08 -14.43 13.81
C ARG A 147 -8.68 -15.53 12.83
N PHE A 148 -9.03 -15.37 11.56
CA PHE A 148 -8.55 -16.22 10.47
C PHE A 148 -7.48 -15.45 9.70
N LEU A 149 -6.26 -15.98 9.65
CA LEU A 149 -5.09 -15.31 9.10
C LEU A 149 -4.53 -16.09 7.91
N VAL A 150 -4.27 -15.36 6.83
CA VAL A 150 -3.51 -15.80 5.66
C VAL A 150 -2.20 -15.02 5.66
N TYR A 151 -1.07 -15.68 5.80
CA TYR A 151 0.25 -15.05 5.82
C TYR A 151 1.07 -15.49 4.61
N SER A 152 1.87 -14.56 4.08
CA SER A 152 2.89 -14.88 3.09
C SER A 152 4.14 -14.01 3.31
N PRO A 153 5.34 -14.57 3.24
CA PRO A 153 6.56 -13.76 3.21
C PRO A 153 6.61 -12.82 2.02
N ARG A 154 6.04 -13.24 0.88
CA ARG A 154 6.03 -12.46 -0.35
C ARG A 154 4.85 -12.84 -1.24
N LEU A 155 4.08 -11.85 -1.68
CA LEU A 155 2.96 -12.06 -2.61
C LEU A 155 2.74 -10.80 -3.49
N PRO A 156 1.94 -10.90 -4.55
CA PRO A 156 1.65 -9.74 -5.40
C PRO A 156 0.97 -8.61 -4.63
N SER A 157 -0.16 -8.90 -3.99
CA SER A 157 -0.96 -7.94 -3.23
C SER A 157 -1.89 -8.65 -2.25
N THR A 158 -1.89 -8.26 -0.98
CA THR A 158 -2.83 -8.76 0.03
C THR A 158 -4.28 -8.45 -0.37
N GLN A 159 -4.50 -7.30 -1.02
CA GLN A 159 -5.80 -6.89 -1.53
C GLN A 159 -6.34 -7.87 -2.58
N ASP A 160 -5.48 -8.35 -3.49
CA ASP A 160 -5.88 -9.29 -4.52
C ASP A 160 -6.22 -10.66 -3.95
N VAL A 161 -5.45 -11.14 -2.97
CA VAL A 161 -5.73 -12.41 -2.28
C VAL A 161 -7.09 -12.35 -1.61
N VAL A 162 -7.37 -11.29 -0.84
CA VAL A 162 -8.64 -11.11 -0.13
C VAL A 162 -9.82 -10.96 -1.08
N ALA A 163 -9.70 -10.08 -2.08
CA ALA A 163 -10.80 -9.80 -3.01
C ALA A 163 -11.21 -11.02 -3.84
N ARG A 164 -10.24 -11.82 -4.31
CA ARG A 164 -10.50 -13.03 -5.09
C ARG A 164 -11.09 -14.16 -4.29
N ASN A 165 -10.67 -14.27 -3.05
CA ASN A 165 -11.06 -15.35 -2.16
C ASN A 165 -12.18 -14.94 -1.20
N PHE A 166 -12.85 -13.84 -1.44
CA PHE A 166 -13.87 -13.31 -0.54
C PHE A 166 -14.97 -14.32 -0.19
N CYS A 167 -15.38 -15.15 -1.15
CA CYS A 167 -16.42 -16.17 -0.95
C CYS A 167 -15.89 -17.43 -0.23
N GLU A 168 -14.60 -17.66 -0.22
CA GLU A 168 -13.95 -18.81 0.40
C GLU A 168 -13.50 -18.47 1.84
N LEU A 169 -13.10 -17.23 2.07
CA LEU A 169 -12.65 -16.75 3.36
C LEU A 169 -13.82 -16.31 4.24
N PRO A 170 -13.76 -16.51 5.56
CA PRO A 170 -14.78 -15.98 6.46
C PRO A 170 -14.74 -14.44 6.48
N VAL A 171 -15.88 -13.81 6.78
CA VAL A 171 -15.91 -12.37 7.06
C VAL A 171 -15.04 -12.07 8.28
N GLY A 172 -14.20 -11.05 8.17
CA GLY A 172 -13.18 -10.72 9.17
C GLY A 172 -11.83 -11.45 8.98
N ALA A 173 -11.70 -12.31 7.96
CA ALA A 173 -10.40 -12.90 7.62
C ALA A 173 -9.40 -11.83 7.19
N VAL A 174 -8.14 -12.00 7.58
CA VAL A 174 -7.05 -11.08 7.25
C VAL A 174 -5.94 -11.78 6.46
N CYS A 175 -5.46 -11.13 5.40
CA CYS A 175 -4.24 -11.51 4.69
C CYS A 175 -3.15 -10.49 5.01
N VAL A 176 -1.98 -10.96 5.47
CA VAL A 176 -0.80 -10.15 5.78
C VAL A 176 0.42 -10.64 5.00
N ALA A 177 1.27 -9.72 4.57
CA ALA A 177 2.51 -10.05 3.86
C ALA A 177 3.69 -9.25 4.40
N ASP A 178 4.91 -9.84 4.33
CA ASP A 178 6.13 -9.10 4.63
C ASP A 178 6.52 -8.16 3.48
N VAL A 179 6.29 -8.62 2.23
CA VAL A 179 6.60 -7.85 1.02
C VAL A 179 5.51 -8.06 -0.03
N GLN A 180 5.09 -6.97 -0.69
CA GLN A 180 4.26 -7.03 -1.90
C GLN A 180 5.06 -6.55 -3.11
N PHE A 181 5.00 -7.26 -4.25
CA PHE A 181 5.68 -6.84 -5.47
C PHE A 181 4.76 -6.22 -6.53
N LYS A 182 3.45 -6.21 -6.27
CA LYS A 182 2.42 -5.49 -7.05
C LYS A 182 1.43 -4.78 -6.11
N GLY A 183 1.97 -4.12 -5.06
CA GLY A 183 1.16 -3.39 -4.08
C GLY A 183 0.25 -2.36 -4.74
N ARG A 184 -0.99 -2.25 -4.28
CA ARG A 184 -2.02 -1.40 -4.89
C ARG A 184 -2.37 -0.20 -4.03
N GLY A 185 -2.48 0.96 -4.67
CA GLY A 185 -3.14 2.15 -4.15
C GLY A 185 -4.39 2.50 -4.96
N ARG A 186 -5.05 3.62 -4.64
CA ARG A 186 -6.21 4.13 -5.40
C ARG A 186 -5.79 4.58 -6.81
N SER A 187 -6.76 4.56 -7.73
CA SER A 187 -6.59 5.10 -9.10
C SER A 187 -5.36 4.52 -9.82
N MET A 188 -5.16 3.21 -9.73
CA MET A 188 -4.03 2.48 -10.36
C MET A 188 -2.64 2.86 -9.83
N ASN A 189 -2.54 3.62 -8.74
CA ASN A 189 -1.25 3.91 -8.13
C ASN A 189 -0.62 2.63 -7.55
N VAL A 190 0.72 2.58 -7.64
CA VAL A 190 1.49 1.51 -7.01
C VAL A 190 1.78 1.90 -5.55
N TRP A 191 1.61 0.94 -4.63
CA TRP A 191 2.03 1.06 -3.25
C TRP A 191 3.39 0.39 -3.06
N GLU A 192 4.41 1.16 -2.73
CA GLU A 192 5.72 0.61 -2.39
C GLU A 192 5.63 -0.15 -1.07
N SER A 193 6.14 -1.37 -1.07
CA SER A 193 5.96 -2.33 0.02
C SER A 193 7.30 -2.89 0.50
N PRO A 194 8.21 -2.06 1.03
CA PRO A 194 9.50 -2.53 1.52
C PRO A 194 9.35 -3.36 2.80
N LYS A 195 10.35 -4.19 3.08
CA LYS A 195 10.47 -4.92 4.34
C LYS A 195 10.42 -3.94 5.52
N GLY A 196 9.72 -4.32 6.60
CA GLY A 196 9.47 -3.45 7.75
C GLY A 196 8.14 -2.70 7.71
N SER A 197 7.47 -2.65 6.56
CA SER A 197 6.09 -2.15 6.47
C SER A 197 5.10 -3.18 6.99
N LEU A 198 4.00 -2.72 7.57
CA LEU A 198 2.82 -3.54 7.86
C LEU A 198 1.86 -3.46 6.68
N LEU A 199 1.63 -4.60 6.02
CA LEU A 199 0.86 -4.72 4.79
C LEU A 199 -0.20 -5.79 4.97
N PHE A 200 -1.46 -5.41 5.08
CA PHE A 200 -2.55 -6.36 5.26
C PHE A 200 -3.84 -5.91 4.61
N SER A 201 -4.70 -6.86 4.30
CA SER A 201 -6.06 -6.62 3.83
C SER A 201 -7.02 -7.60 4.51
N PHE A 202 -8.26 -7.19 4.72
CA PHE A 202 -9.26 -8.03 5.38
C PHE A 202 -10.62 -7.95 4.71
N THR A 203 -11.46 -8.95 4.98
CA THR A 203 -12.85 -9.04 4.49
C THR A 203 -13.81 -8.37 5.46
N LEU A 204 -14.76 -7.61 4.92
CA LEU A 204 -15.89 -7.05 5.64
C LEU A 204 -17.14 -7.15 4.77
N GLN A 205 -18.33 -7.33 5.38
CA GLN A 205 -19.57 -7.42 4.63
C GLN A 205 -20.66 -6.54 5.26
N MET A 206 -21.47 -5.89 4.41
CA MET A 206 -22.60 -5.07 4.85
C MET A 206 -23.73 -5.09 3.82
N GLU A 207 -24.93 -4.70 4.27
CA GLU A 207 -26.12 -4.68 3.42
C GLU A 207 -26.46 -3.28 2.90
N ASP A 208 -26.22 -2.24 3.69
CA ASP A 208 -26.51 -0.85 3.30
C ASP A 208 -25.36 -0.22 2.50
N GLY A 209 -25.58 -0.05 1.20
CA GLY A 209 -24.59 0.55 0.28
C GLY A 209 -24.28 2.03 0.57
N ARG A 210 -25.18 2.76 1.24
CA ARG A 210 -24.95 4.17 1.61
C ARG A 210 -23.84 4.32 2.64
N MET A 211 -23.60 3.28 3.42
CA MET A 211 -22.55 3.24 4.44
C MET A 211 -21.16 2.88 3.86
N VAL A 212 -21.11 2.21 2.71
CA VAL A 212 -19.84 1.73 2.10
C VAL A 212 -18.76 2.80 1.99
N PRO A 213 -19.04 4.04 1.53
CA PRO A 213 -18.02 5.08 1.43
C PRO A 213 -17.37 5.46 2.76
N HIS A 214 -18.09 5.31 3.88
CA HIS A 214 -17.59 5.66 5.21
C HIS A 214 -16.67 4.60 5.83
N VAL A 215 -16.66 3.36 5.31
CA VAL A 215 -15.81 2.28 5.85
C VAL A 215 -14.35 2.69 5.89
N GLN A 216 -13.83 3.37 4.87
CA GLN A 216 -12.44 3.83 4.84
C GLN A 216 -12.14 4.84 5.96
N TYR A 217 -13.14 5.61 6.42
CA TYR A 217 -12.98 6.58 7.51
C TYR A 217 -12.94 5.87 8.86
N VAL A 218 -13.79 4.86 9.06
CA VAL A 218 -13.76 4.00 10.26
C VAL A 218 -12.44 3.25 10.36
N VAL A 219 -11.94 2.70 9.23
CA VAL A 219 -10.63 2.03 9.17
C VAL A 219 -9.49 3.00 9.50
N SER A 220 -9.51 4.21 8.92
CA SER A 220 -8.48 5.23 9.18
C SER A 220 -8.47 5.63 10.65
N LEU A 221 -9.65 5.88 11.22
CA LEU A 221 -9.82 6.25 12.61
C LEU A 221 -9.35 5.16 13.56
N ALA A 222 -9.73 3.90 13.30
CA ALA A 222 -9.31 2.77 14.11
C ALA A 222 -7.78 2.59 14.09
N MET A 223 -7.12 2.82 12.96
CA MET A 223 -5.67 2.73 12.86
C MET A 223 -4.97 3.84 13.66
N THR A 224 -5.44 5.07 13.56
CA THR A 224 -4.84 6.20 14.32
C THR A 224 -5.03 6.01 15.81
N ASP A 225 -6.21 5.58 16.24
CA ASP A 225 -6.52 5.36 17.67
C ASP A 225 -5.77 4.14 18.23
N ALA A 226 -5.60 3.07 17.45
CA ALA A 226 -4.79 1.90 17.82
C ALA A 226 -3.32 2.26 18.06
N ILE A 227 -2.72 3.09 17.19
CA ILE A 227 -1.34 3.58 17.39
C ILE A 227 -1.23 4.40 18.68
N ASN A 228 -2.22 5.26 18.95
CA ASN A 228 -2.26 6.05 20.17
C ASN A 228 -2.41 5.21 21.43
N ASP A 229 -3.23 4.16 21.39
CA ASP A 229 -3.39 3.25 22.52
C ASP A 229 -2.11 2.46 22.78
N LEU A 230 -1.38 2.04 21.75
CA LEU A 230 -0.04 1.45 21.92
C LEU A 230 0.96 2.44 22.52
N CYS A 231 0.94 3.72 22.12
CA CYS A 231 1.77 4.75 22.77
C CYS A 231 1.50 4.82 24.28
N LYS A 232 0.23 4.84 24.67
CA LYS A 232 -0.17 4.83 26.08
C LYS A 232 0.27 3.56 26.81
N GLN A 233 0.03 2.39 26.17
CA GLN A 233 0.39 1.08 26.72
C GLN A 233 1.89 0.94 26.95
N TYR A 234 2.71 1.47 26.05
CA TYR A 234 4.17 1.42 26.14
C TYR A 234 4.79 2.55 26.98
N GLY A 235 3.97 3.51 27.45
CA GLY A 235 4.45 4.67 28.18
C GLY A 235 5.36 5.60 27.38
N ILE A 236 5.13 5.68 26.06
CA ILE A 236 5.91 6.49 25.13
C ILE A 236 5.12 7.73 24.69
N PRO A 237 5.80 8.77 24.16
CA PRO A 237 5.15 9.96 23.67
C PRO A 237 4.10 9.65 22.60
N HIS A 238 3.00 10.36 22.64
CA HIS A 238 1.94 10.32 21.64
C HIS A 238 2.51 10.66 20.25
N LEU A 239 2.19 9.84 19.26
CA LEU A 239 2.48 10.12 17.86
C LEU A 239 1.24 10.79 17.23
N ASP A 240 1.40 12.03 16.77
CA ASP A 240 0.32 12.78 16.14
C ASP A 240 0.06 12.29 14.71
N VAL A 241 -0.44 11.04 14.59
CA VAL A 241 -0.86 10.46 13.31
C VAL A 241 -2.18 11.10 12.91
N ARG A 242 -2.19 11.74 11.74
CA ARG A 242 -3.34 12.48 11.21
C ARG A 242 -3.89 11.84 9.95
N ILE A 243 -5.21 11.99 9.75
CA ILE A 243 -5.90 11.50 8.56
C ILE A 243 -5.94 12.62 7.52
N LYS A 244 -5.34 12.38 6.36
CA LYS A 244 -5.56 13.18 5.16
C LYS A 244 -6.65 12.52 4.33
N TRP A 245 -7.79 13.19 4.23
CA TRP A 245 -8.90 12.73 3.40
C TRP A 245 -8.45 12.43 1.95
N PRO A 246 -8.97 11.37 1.32
CA PRO A 246 -9.95 10.45 1.89
C PRO A 246 -9.35 9.25 2.62
N ASN A 247 -8.05 8.92 2.48
CA ASN A 247 -7.56 7.60 2.82
C ASN A 247 -6.07 7.51 3.16
N ASP A 248 -5.40 8.64 3.38
CA ASP A 248 -3.98 8.67 3.69
C ASP A 248 -3.72 8.97 5.17
N LEU A 249 -2.68 8.38 5.74
CA LEU A 249 -2.20 8.65 7.09
C LEU A 249 -0.88 9.42 7.03
N TYR A 250 -0.78 10.47 7.83
CA TYR A 250 0.36 11.38 7.89
C TYR A 250 0.92 11.47 9.30
N LEU A 251 2.22 11.61 9.41
CA LEU A 251 2.95 11.84 10.66
C LEU A 251 4.07 12.84 10.41
N GLY A 252 4.07 13.97 11.16
CA GLY A 252 5.06 15.01 10.98
C GLY A 252 5.07 15.63 9.56
N GLY A 253 3.90 15.73 8.90
CA GLY A 253 3.76 16.25 7.54
C GLY A 253 4.14 15.29 6.42
N LEU A 254 4.56 14.07 6.73
CA LEU A 254 4.92 13.04 5.76
C LEU A 254 3.91 11.90 5.77
N LYS A 255 3.64 11.31 4.60
CA LYS A 255 2.76 10.16 4.47
C LYS A 255 3.40 8.94 5.12
N VAL A 256 2.71 8.34 6.09
CA VAL A 256 3.15 7.16 6.84
C VAL A 256 2.30 5.93 6.54
N GLY A 257 1.13 6.12 5.92
CA GLY A 257 0.24 5.02 5.60
C GLY A 257 -0.83 5.39 4.59
N GLY A 258 -1.59 4.38 4.17
CA GLY A 258 -2.73 4.53 3.29
C GLY A 258 -3.70 3.36 3.38
N ILE A 259 -4.97 3.64 3.09
CA ILE A 259 -6.07 2.68 3.11
C ILE A 259 -6.64 2.56 1.70
N LEU A 260 -6.98 1.34 1.28
CA LEU A 260 -7.65 1.03 0.03
C LEU A 260 -8.87 0.15 0.31
N CYS A 261 -10.07 0.72 0.26
CA CYS A 261 -11.30 -0.04 0.33
C CYS A 261 -11.87 -0.23 -1.08
N THR A 262 -12.16 -1.47 -1.45
CA THR A 262 -12.87 -1.83 -2.67
C THR A 262 -14.09 -2.67 -2.31
N SER A 263 -15.18 -2.50 -3.05
CA SER A 263 -16.41 -3.25 -2.79
C SER A 263 -16.95 -3.90 -4.06
N THR A 264 -17.61 -5.03 -3.90
CA THR A 264 -18.38 -5.71 -4.94
C THR A 264 -19.75 -6.06 -4.38
N TYR A 265 -20.80 -5.87 -5.17
CA TYR A 265 -22.17 -6.23 -4.77
C TYR A 265 -22.50 -7.65 -5.27
N LYS A 266 -22.78 -8.56 -4.34
CA LYS A 266 -23.11 -9.93 -4.65
C LYS A 266 -24.08 -10.49 -3.59
N SER A 267 -25.10 -11.21 -4.05
CA SER A 267 -26.08 -11.85 -3.15
C SER A 267 -26.71 -10.88 -2.16
N GLN A 268 -27.09 -9.69 -2.63
CA GLN A 268 -27.72 -8.60 -1.87
C GLN A 268 -26.85 -8.01 -0.74
N LYS A 269 -25.54 -8.23 -0.80
CA LYS A 269 -24.57 -7.70 0.16
C LYS A 269 -23.39 -7.04 -0.55
N PHE A 270 -22.82 -6.05 0.09
CA PHE A 270 -21.56 -5.43 -0.30
C PHE A 270 -20.41 -6.17 0.37
N ASN A 271 -19.62 -6.85 -0.45
CA ASN A 271 -18.38 -7.51 -0.04
C ASN A 271 -17.25 -6.49 -0.15
N ILE A 272 -16.67 -6.13 0.98
CA ILE A 272 -15.64 -5.09 1.07
C ILE A 272 -14.30 -5.75 1.38
N SER A 273 -13.30 -5.44 0.57
CA SER A 273 -11.91 -5.74 0.86
C SER A 273 -11.22 -4.45 1.27
N ALA A 274 -10.78 -4.36 2.53
CA ALA A 274 -10.08 -3.22 3.07
C ALA A 274 -8.59 -3.53 3.20
N GLY A 275 -7.75 -2.84 2.43
CA GLY A 275 -6.30 -2.95 2.45
C GLY A 275 -5.66 -1.78 3.17
N ILE A 276 -4.64 -2.07 3.96
CA ILE A 276 -3.90 -1.11 4.77
C ILE A 276 -2.41 -1.32 4.57
N GLY A 277 -1.70 -0.21 4.29
CA GLY A 277 -0.24 -0.16 4.29
C GLY A 277 0.24 0.89 5.28
N ILE A 278 1.09 0.50 6.23
CA ILE A 278 1.69 1.39 7.22
C ILE A 278 3.20 1.21 7.23
N ASN A 279 3.93 2.31 7.19
CA ASN A 279 5.37 2.33 7.39
C ASN A 279 5.67 2.23 8.88
N VAL A 280 6.20 1.09 9.34
CA VAL A 280 6.47 0.82 10.76
C VAL A 280 7.95 0.94 11.07
N ASP A 281 8.80 0.19 10.36
CA ASP A 281 10.23 0.07 10.58
C ASP A 281 11.00 -0.01 9.25
N ASN A 282 10.60 0.76 8.27
CA ASN A 282 11.17 0.84 6.93
C ASN A 282 11.77 2.23 6.67
N GLU A 283 12.96 2.31 6.10
CA GLU A 283 13.64 3.58 5.84
C GLU A 283 12.99 4.41 4.72
N LYS A 284 12.36 3.76 3.77
CA LYS A 284 11.77 4.35 2.56
C LYS A 284 10.33 3.85 2.35
N PRO A 285 9.50 4.56 1.57
CA PRO A 285 9.81 5.72 0.70
C PRO A 285 9.81 7.07 1.41
N THR A 286 9.19 7.23 2.59
CA THR A 286 9.01 8.54 3.24
C THR A 286 9.55 8.56 4.67
N THR A 287 8.70 8.16 5.62
CA THR A 287 9.01 8.03 7.05
C THR A 287 8.29 6.82 7.60
N CYS A 288 8.64 6.39 8.80
CA CYS A 288 7.97 5.31 9.51
C CYS A 288 7.76 5.66 11.00
N LEU A 289 6.90 4.89 11.67
CA LEU A 289 6.56 5.12 13.07
C LEU A 289 7.80 5.09 13.97
N ASN A 290 8.65 4.06 13.82
CA ASN A 290 9.85 3.89 14.63
C ASN A 290 10.88 5.00 14.41
N THR A 291 11.09 5.45 13.16
CA THR A 291 12.01 6.57 12.87
C THR A 291 11.55 7.88 13.53
N VAL A 292 10.25 8.18 13.53
CA VAL A 292 9.74 9.40 14.19
C VAL A 292 9.84 9.27 15.71
N LEU A 293 9.54 8.09 16.26
CA LEU A 293 9.65 7.84 17.68
C LEU A 293 11.09 7.97 18.20
N GLN A 294 12.07 7.43 17.46
CA GLN A 294 13.50 7.53 17.80
C GLN A 294 14.01 8.97 17.91
N LYS A 295 13.38 9.93 17.23
CA LYS A 295 13.71 11.36 17.36
C LYS A 295 13.29 11.95 18.69
N SER A 296 12.31 11.34 19.37
CA SER A 296 11.76 11.82 20.64
C SER A 296 12.12 10.92 21.85
N THR A 297 12.62 9.70 21.59
CA THR A 297 12.98 8.74 22.64
C THR A 297 14.31 8.07 22.31
N SER A 298 15.03 7.62 23.35
CA SER A 298 16.27 6.85 23.17
C SER A 298 16.03 5.33 22.99
N VAL A 299 14.77 4.90 22.93
CA VAL A 299 14.39 3.48 22.83
C VAL A 299 14.19 3.11 21.37
N PRO A 300 14.97 2.17 20.80
CA PRO A 300 14.83 1.77 19.40
C PRO A 300 13.68 0.78 19.20
N ASN A 301 13.07 0.82 18.01
CA ASN A 301 12.17 -0.21 17.43
C ASN A 301 11.05 -0.71 18.38
N ILE A 302 10.30 0.22 18.99
CA ILE A 302 9.25 -0.12 19.95
C ILE A 302 8.03 -0.73 19.24
N PHE A 303 7.61 -0.13 18.10
CA PHE A 303 6.47 -0.62 17.37
C PHE A 303 6.80 -1.89 16.58
N LYS A 304 6.01 -2.92 16.83
CA LYS A 304 6.02 -4.18 16.07
C LYS A 304 4.78 -4.26 15.20
N ARG A 305 4.91 -4.83 14.02
CA ARG A 305 3.81 -4.99 13.05
C ARG A 305 2.65 -5.77 13.63
N GLU A 306 2.97 -6.81 14.38
CA GLU A 306 2.02 -7.70 15.06
C GLU A 306 1.16 -6.96 16.09
N ASP A 307 1.80 -6.13 16.91
CA ASP A 307 1.11 -5.37 17.96
C ASP A 307 0.19 -4.31 17.35
N ILE A 308 0.66 -3.60 16.29
CA ILE A 308 -0.16 -2.62 15.57
C ILE A 308 -1.37 -3.29 14.93
N MET A 309 -1.19 -4.43 14.24
CA MET A 309 -2.29 -5.12 13.57
C MET A 309 -3.31 -5.66 14.59
N ALA A 310 -2.86 -6.21 15.72
CA ALA A 310 -3.74 -6.66 16.78
C ALA A 310 -4.50 -5.49 17.44
N ALA A 311 -3.81 -4.41 17.78
CA ALA A 311 -4.43 -3.20 18.35
C ALA A 311 -5.44 -2.59 17.38
N PHE A 312 -5.12 -2.57 16.07
CA PHE A 312 -6.06 -2.13 15.04
C PHE A 312 -7.35 -2.95 15.06
N PHE A 313 -7.27 -4.29 15.00
CA PHE A 313 -8.49 -5.11 15.00
C PHE A 313 -9.27 -4.99 16.31
N ASN A 314 -8.60 -4.93 17.46
CA ASN A 314 -9.25 -4.71 18.76
C ASN A 314 -10.06 -3.40 18.78
N LYS A 315 -9.50 -2.33 18.20
CA LYS A 315 -10.16 -1.04 18.09
C LYS A 315 -11.25 -1.04 17.01
N PHE A 316 -10.93 -1.60 15.84
CA PHE A 316 -11.81 -1.62 14.69
C PHE A 316 -13.08 -2.42 14.96
N GLU A 317 -13.01 -3.56 15.67
CA GLU A 317 -14.20 -4.33 16.04
C GLU A 317 -15.17 -3.49 16.89
N THR A 318 -14.67 -2.66 17.81
CA THR A 318 -15.50 -1.74 18.58
C THR A 318 -16.12 -0.64 17.70
N PHE A 319 -15.33 -0.04 16.82
CA PHE A 319 -15.82 1.07 15.99
C PHE A 319 -16.78 0.59 14.90
N ILE A 320 -16.53 -0.58 14.32
CA ILE A 320 -17.40 -1.11 13.28
C ILE A 320 -18.76 -1.55 13.84
N ASP A 321 -18.79 -2.03 15.09
CA ASP A 321 -20.04 -2.33 15.79
C ASP A 321 -20.88 -1.06 16.01
N VAL A 322 -20.27 0.03 16.49
CA VAL A 322 -20.95 1.32 16.58
C VAL A 322 -21.43 1.79 15.21
N PHE A 323 -20.58 1.67 14.21
CA PHE A 323 -20.89 2.09 12.84
C PHE A 323 -22.07 1.30 12.24
N PHE A 324 -22.13 -0.01 12.43
CA PHE A 324 -23.21 -0.84 11.91
C PHE A 324 -24.54 -0.56 12.60
N ASN A 325 -24.53 -0.28 13.89
CA ASN A 325 -25.75 -0.07 14.67
C ASN A 325 -26.26 1.37 14.64
N GLN A 326 -25.37 2.36 14.50
CA GLN A 326 -25.70 3.78 14.68
C GLN A 326 -25.26 4.68 13.52
N GLY A 327 -24.58 4.12 12.50
CA GLY A 327 -24.00 4.91 11.42
C GLY A 327 -22.69 5.60 11.80
N PHE A 328 -22.21 6.51 10.94
CA PHE A 328 -20.93 7.20 11.14
C PHE A 328 -20.98 8.33 12.17
N GLN A 329 -22.16 8.92 12.40
CA GLN A 329 -22.35 10.11 13.21
C GLN A 329 -21.72 10.04 14.62
N PRO A 330 -21.81 8.93 15.39
CA PRO A 330 -21.15 8.85 16.69
C PRO A 330 -19.63 8.86 16.65
N LEU A 331 -19.02 8.55 15.50
CA LEU A 331 -17.58 8.53 15.28
C LEU A 331 -17.05 9.82 14.64
N GLU A 332 -17.96 10.69 14.19
CA GLU A 332 -17.63 11.85 13.36
C GLU A 332 -16.77 12.87 14.11
N GLU A 333 -17.10 13.18 15.36
CA GLU A 333 -16.32 14.14 16.17
C GLU A 333 -14.88 13.64 16.39
N LEU A 334 -14.72 12.34 16.66
CA LEU A 334 -13.41 11.73 16.84
C LEU A 334 -12.60 11.74 15.53
N TYR A 335 -13.27 11.49 14.40
CA TYR A 335 -12.68 11.58 13.07
C TYR A 335 -12.17 13.01 12.79
N TYR A 336 -12.98 14.05 13.04
CA TYR A 336 -12.61 15.45 12.79
C TYR A 336 -11.52 15.95 13.75
N LYS A 337 -11.39 15.42 14.95
CA LYS A 337 -10.25 15.69 15.83
C LYS A 337 -8.93 15.12 15.28
N THR A 338 -9.02 14.08 14.46
CA THR A 338 -7.85 13.35 13.96
C THR A 338 -7.47 13.75 12.53
N TRP A 339 -8.40 14.27 11.73
CA TRP A 339 -8.11 14.65 10.35
C TRP A 339 -7.41 16.01 10.19
N LEU A 340 -6.92 16.30 8.97
CA LEU A 340 -6.12 17.50 8.69
C LEU A 340 -6.95 18.69 8.16
N HIS A 341 -8.29 18.57 8.01
CA HIS A 341 -9.02 19.46 7.09
C HIS A 341 -10.01 20.43 7.75
N SER A 342 -10.24 20.36 9.08
CA SER A 342 -11.21 21.24 9.75
C SER A 342 -10.92 22.71 9.49
N GLY A 343 -11.87 23.42 8.87
CA GLY A 343 -11.76 24.86 8.58
C GLY A 343 -10.69 25.23 7.56
N GLN A 344 -10.11 24.27 6.84
CA GLN A 344 -9.10 24.55 5.83
C GLN A 344 -9.72 25.28 4.64
N ARG A 345 -9.14 26.42 4.27
CA ARG A 345 -9.46 27.11 3.01
C ARG A 345 -8.67 26.47 1.87
N VAL A 346 -9.35 26.14 0.80
CA VAL A 346 -8.76 25.50 -0.38
C VAL A 346 -9.25 26.18 -1.66
N ILE A 347 -8.40 26.15 -2.69
CA ILE A 347 -8.76 26.63 -4.03
C ILE A 347 -9.22 25.41 -4.84
N VAL A 348 -10.44 25.45 -5.34
CA VAL A 348 -10.99 24.46 -6.27
C VAL A 348 -10.78 24.96 -7.69
N GLN A 349 -9.95 24.27 -8.47
CA GLN A 349 -9.72 24.57 -9.88
C GLN A 349 -10.61 23.68 -10.76
N GLU A 350 -11.48 24.29 -11.54
CA GLU A 350 -12.32 23.64 -12.54
C GLU A 350 -11.92 24.11 -13.94
N LYS A 351 -11.79 23.18 -14.88
CA LYS A 351 -11.58 23.54 -16.29
C LYS A 351 -12.87 24.03 -16.90
N THR A 352 -12.80 25.17 -17.60
CA THR A 352 -13.93 25.65 -18.43
C THR A 352 -14.07 24.79 -19.69
N GLU A 353 -15.26 24.86 -20.34
CA GLU A 353 -15.55 24.15 -21.60
C GLU A 353 -14.54 24.45 -22.72
N ASN A 354 -13.89 25.61 -22.69
CA ASN A 354 -12.87 26.04 -23.64
C ASN A 354 -11.45 25.52 -23.35
N GLN A 355 -11.28 24.51 -22.49
CA GLN A 355 -10.08 23.73 -22.14
C GLN A 355 -8.80 24.49 -21.73
N ASP A 356 -8.66 25.79 -21.99
CA ASP A 356 -7.45 26.58 -21.75
C ASP A 356 -7.54 27.53 -20.54
N GLN A 357 -8.72 27.63 -19.90
CA GLN A 357 -8.91 28.48 -18.72
C GLN A 357 -9.38 27.67 -17.53
N PHE A 358 -8.89 28.03 -16.35
CA PHE A 358 -9.34 27.48 -15.07
C PHE A 358 -10.17 28.54 -14.37
N VAL A 359 -11.31 28.14 -13.85
CA VAL A 359 -12.06 28.91 -12.85
C VAL A 359 -11.59 28.44 -11.48
N GLU A 360 -11.23 29.40 -10.63
CA GLU A 360 -10.77 29.15 -9.26
C GLU A 360 -11.84 29.63 -8.29
N ASN A 361 -12.35 28.70 -7.48
CA ASN A 361 -13.29 29.00 -6.40
C ASN A 361 -12.62 28.73 -5.06
N VAL A 362 -12.63 29.71 -4.16
CA VAL A 362 -12.15 29.50 -2.78
C VAL A 362 -13.29 28.95 -1.95
N VAL A 363 -13.02 27.82 -1.28
CA VAL A 363 -14.00 27.17 -0.40
C VAL A 363 -13.37 26.83 0.94
N THR A 364 -14.18 26.73 1.98
CA THR A 364 -13.77 26.32 3.33
C THR A 364 -14.32 24.94 3.64
N ILE A 365 -13.45 23.99 3.99
CA ILE A 365 -13.84 22.63 4.35
C ILE A 365 -14.61 22.63 5.66
N GLN A 366 -15.83 22.04 5.65
CA GLN A 366 -16.71 21.97 6.82
C GLN A 366 -16.70 20.59 7.46
N GLY A 367 -16.66 19.51 6.66
CA GLY A 367 -16.79 18.13 7.15
C GLY A 367 -16.96 17.13 6.02
N LEU A 368 -17.69 16.07 6.31
CA LEU A 368 -18.13 15.06 5.35
C LEU A 368 -19.64 15.21 5.10
N SER A 369 -20.06 15.00 3.87
CA SER A 369 -21.49 14.88 3.57
C SER A 369 -22.02 13.51 3.98
N SER A 370 -23.36 13.35 3.96
CA SER A 370 -24.02 12.06 4.21
C SER A 370 -23.62 10.95 3.22
N SER A 371 -23.09 11.34 2.06
CA SER A 371 -22.56 10.43 1.03
C SER A 371 -21.07 10.11 1.25
N GLY A 372 -20.44 10.66 2.30
CA GLY A 372 -19.02 10.48 2.58
C GLY A 372 -18.09 11.33 1.69
N TYR A 373 -18.62 12.35 1.00
CA TYR A 373 -17.80 13.29 0.25
C TYR A 373 -17.31 14.44 1.13
N LEU A 374 -16.27 15.13 0.70
CA LEU A 374 -15.79 16.29 1.41
C LEU A 374 -16.78 17.45 1.23
N LEU A 375 -17.36 17.94 2.32
CA LEU A 375 -18.28 19.04 2.32
C LEU A 375 -17.52 20.36 2.50
N ALA A 376 -17.77 21.29 1.59
CA ALA A 376 -17.14 22.62 1.64
C ALA A 376 -18.20 23.72 1.42
N ILE A 377 -17.87 24.95 1.85
CA ILE A 377 -18.70 26.12 1.69
C ILE A 377 -17.90 27.24 1.00
N THR A 378 -18.51 27.90 0.05
CA THR A 378 -17.97 29.09 -0.61
C THR A 378 -18.12 30.34 0.27
N ASP A 379 -17.39 31.42 -0.04
CA ASP A 379 -17.48 32.68 0.72
C ASP A 379 -18.88 33.34 0.66
N ASP A 380 -19.68 33.03 -0.36
CA ASP A 380 -21.09 33.47 -0.51
C ASP A 380 -22.11 32.53 0.16
N GLY A 381 -21.63 31.48 0.87
CA GLY A 381 -22.46 30.59 1.67
C GLY A 381 -23.05 29.40 0.92
N GLN A 382 -22.68 29.17 -0.35
CA GLN A 382 -23.10 28.00 -1.10
C GLN A 382 -22.32 26.75 -0.68
N THR A 383 -23.01 25.62 -0.51
CA THR A 383 -22.38 24.35 -0.19
C THR A 383 -21.99 23.60 -1.45
N CYS A 384 -20.83 22.96 -1.44
CA CYS A 384 -20.40 22.06 -2.51
C CYS A 384 -19.79 20.78 -1.96
N GLU A 385 -19.93 19.69 -2.72
CA GLU A 385 -19.32 18.39 -2.41
C GLU A 385 -18.14 18.11 -3.34
N LEU A 386 -17.01 17.67 -2.75
CA LEU A 386 -15.81 17.30 -3.46
C LEU A 386 -15.63 15.78 -3.41
N HIS A 387 -15.74 15.13 -4.56
CA HIS A 387 -15.69 13.68 -4.70
C HIS A 387 -14.24 13.17 -4.67
N PRO A 388 -13.93 12.07 -3.98
CA PRO A 388 -12.57 11.57 -3.85
C PRO A 388 -11.96 11.08 -5.18
N ASP A 389 -12.77 10.54 -6.07
CA ASP A 389 -12.31 10.00 -7.35
C ASP A 389 -12.30 11.04 -8.47
N GLY A 390 -13.12 12.08 -8.35
CA GLY A 390 -13.20 13.20 -9.29
C GLY A 390 -12.20 14.33 -9.04
N ASN A 391 -11.45 14.28 -7.94
CA ASN A 391 -10.58 15.39 -7.54
C ASN A 391 -9.18 14.90 -7.14
N SER A 392 -8.18 15.75 -7.38
CA SER A 392 -6.84 15.61 -6.84
C SER A 392 -6.65 16.68 -5.76
N PHE A 393 -6.40 16.28 -4.53
CA PHE A 393 -6.23 17.18 -3.40
C PHE A 393 -4.76 17.29 -2.97
N ASP A 394 -4.13 18.43 -3.28
CA ASP A 394 -2.83 18.80 -2.75
C ASP A 394 -3.04 19.57 -1.42
N PHE A 395 -2.97 18.83 -0.30
CA PHE A 395 -3.20 19.36 1.02
C PHE A 395 -2.27 20.54 1.37
N PHE A 396 -0.98 20.42 1.02
CA PHE A 396 0.02 21.42 1.40
C PHE A 396 -0.13 22.74 0.64
N LYS A 397 -0.68 22.69 -0.58
CA LYS A 397 -0.98 23.87 -1.38
C LYS A 397 -2.39 24.39 -1.17
N GLY A 398 -3.24 23.65 -0.41
CA GLY A 398 -4.66 23.98 -0.31
C GLY A 398 -5.35 23.98 -1.67
N LEU A 399 -4.99 23.08 -2.56
CA LEU A 399 -5.42 23.06 -3.95
C LEU A 399 -6.19 21.78 -4.28
N VAL A 400 -7.40 21.91 -4.77
CA VAL A 400 -8.23 20.84 -5.31
C VAL A 400 -8.36 21.03 -6.82
N ARG A 401 -7.91 20.06 -7.59
CA ARG A 401 -8.09 20.05 -9.05
C ARG A 401 -9.13 19.01 -9.42
N ARG A 402 -10.18 19.45 -10.13
CA ARG A 402 -11.15 18.53 -10.71
C ARG A 402 -10.49 17.74 -11.84
N LYS A 403 -10.48 16.42 -11.71
CA LYS A 403 -10.03 15.53 -12.79
C LYS A 403 -11.13 15.52 -13.85
N LEU A 404 -10.74 15.67 -15.12
CA LEU A 404 -11.67 15.38 -16.22
C LEU A 404 -11.99 13.88 -16.17
N SER A 405 -13.26 13.53 -16.15
CA SER A 405 -13.70 12.15 -16.44
C SER A 405 -13.19 11.79 -17.84
N GLN A 406 -12.30 10.80 -17.90
CA GLN A 406 -11.88 10.16 -19.15
C GLN A 406 -12.99 9.25 -19.63
#